data_a334a18a07102713fb153480f5ff4844
#
_entry.id   a334a18a07102713fb153480f5ff4844
#
_cell.length_a   1.000
_cell.length_b   1.000
_cell.length_c   1.000
_cell.angle_alpha   90.00
_cell.angle_beta   90.00
_cell.angle_gamma   90.00
#
_symmetry.space_group_name_H-M   'P 1'
#
loop_
_entity.id
_entity.type
_entity.pdbx_description
1 polymer ?
#
loop_
_entity_poly.entity_id
_entity_poly.type
_entity_poly.pdbx_seq_one_letter_code
_entity_poly.pdbx_strand_id
1 'polypeptide(L)'
;KSLGVRGDDGWESVTVNVDDLVNQGLSLDTIDTGIVIWATQYTNTVFQIDNVRWEDIDGGGTTVEEPPADDGWVIPLFSGYESPSSYDGYSLTWSDEFSGTEIDTDHWVYDIGGSGWGNNELQYHTSRNAYQKDGLLVIRAQQEAYKGKNYTASRLKTQGKQNFKYGRIDVRARLPEGAGIWPALWMLGKNI
;
A
#
# COMPACT_ATOMS: atom_id res chain seq x y z
N LYS A 1 8.78 8.02 -10.67
CA LYS A 1 8.20 9.30 -10.21
C LYS A 1 7.19 9.03 -9.11
N SER A 2 7.27 9.73 -7.99
CA SER A 2 6.26 9.71 -6.94
C SER A 2 5.05 10.51 -7.43
N LEU A 3 3.88 9.91 -7.41
CA LEU A 3 2.62 10.63 -7.55
C LEU A 3 2.34 11.25 -6.18
N GLY A 4 2.49 12.57 -6.10
CA GLY A 4 2.21 13.31 -4.87
C GLY A 4 0.70 13.41 -4.66
N VAL A 5 0.16 12.55 -3.80
CA VAL A 5 -1.18 12.74 -3.25
C VAL A 5 -1.04 13.67 -2.05
N ARG A 6 -1.83 14.73 -1.99
CA ARG A 6 -1.92 15.60 -0.82
C ARG A 6 -3.15 15.20 -0.04
N GLY A 7 -2.94 14.76 1.21
CA GLY A 7 -4.04 14.53 2.14
C GLY A 7 -4.63 15.86 2.59
N ASP A 8 -5.89 16.05 2.34
CA ASP A 8 -6.77 16.89 3.10
C ASP A 8 -7.81 15.99 3.77
N ASP A 9 -8.59 16.45 4.71
CA ASP A 9 -9.39 15.68 5.68
C ASP A 9 -10.35 14.58 5.13
N GLY A 10 -10.07 13.98 3.97
CA GLY A 10 -10.96 13.05 3.28
C GLY A 10 -10.28 11.88 2.57
N TRP A 11 -11.11 11.03 1.96
CA TRP A 11 -10.69 9.97 1.06
C TRP A 11 -10.31 10.55 -0.30
N GLU A 12 -9.15 10.18 -0.82
CA GLU A 12 -8.71 10.53 -2.16
C GLU A 12 -8.56 9.27 -3.02
N SER A 13 -8.85 9.41 -4.31
CA SER A 13 -8.55 8.39 -5.31
C SER A 13 -7.33 8.79 -6.13
N VAL A 14 -6.39 7.89 -6.26
CA VAL A 14 -5.25 8.05 -7.15
C VAL A 14 -5.41 7.09 -8.31
N THR A 15 -5.56 7.63 -9.50
CA THR A 15 -5.56 6.85 -10.74
C THR A 15 -4.23 7.05 -11.47
N VAL A 16 -3.61 5.95 -11.83
CA VAL A 16 -2.41 5.96 -12.68
C VAL A 16 -2.76 5.33 -14.03
N ASN A 17 -2.71 6.13 -15.08
CA ASN A 17 -2.78 5.60 -16.43
C ASN A 17 -1.38 5.09 -16.83
N VAL A 18 -1.27 3.80 -17.14
CA VAL A 18 -0.01 3.17 -17.51
C VAL A 18 0.55 3.74 -18.82
N ASP A 19 -0.31 4.15 -19.76
CA ASP A 19 0.12 4.78 -21.01
C ASP A 19 0.86 6.10 -20.76
N ASP A 20 0.49 6.86 -19.75
CA ASP A 20 1.20 8.09 -19.36
C ASP A 20 2.60 7.78 -18.80
N LEU A 21 2.77 6.66 -18.15
CA LEU A 21 4.08 6.21 -17.66
C LEU A 21 4.97 5.72 -18.80
N VAL A 22 4.39 5.02 -19.79
CA VAL A 22 5.10 4.59 -21.01
C VAL A 22 5.59 5.78 -21.81
N ASN A 23 4.73 6.76 -22.03
CA ASN A 23 5.09 8.01 -22.71
C ASN A 23 6.19 8.80 -21.99
N GLN A 24 6.43 8.52 -20.72
CA GLN A 24 7.51 9.08 -19.90
C GLN A 24 8.75 8.16 -19.81
N GLY A 25 8.81 7.10 -20.62
CA GLY A 25 9.97 6.22 -20.75
C GLY A 25 9.97 4.98 -19.87
N LEU A 26 8.82 4.59 -19.27
CA LEU A 26 8.70 3.31 -18.61
C LEU A 26 8.74 2.18 -19.66
N SER A 27 9.67 1.23 -19.54
CA SER A 27 9.67 0.03 -20.37
C SER A 27 8.67 -0.99 -19.81
N LEU A 28 7.75 -1.44 -20.67
CA LEU A 28 6.68 -2.37 -20.32
C LEU A 28 7.02 -3.85 -20.58
N ASP A 29 8.29 -4.17 -20.84
CA ASP A 29 8.63 -5.56 -21.17
C ASP A 29 8.30 -6.53 -20.02
N THR A 30 8.30 -6.05 -18.79
CA THR A 30 7.62 -6.69 -17.64
C THR A 30 7.61 -5.76 -16.41
N ILE A 31 6.45 -5.51 -15.82
CA ILE A 31 6.32 -4.90 -14.50
C ILE A 31 6.10 -6.02 -13.49
N ASP A 32 7.00 -6.20 -12.54
CA ASP A 32 6.99 -7.29 -11.55
C ASP A 32 6.56 -6.85 -10.15
N THR A 33 6.52 -5.58 -9.91
CA THR A 33 6.09 -5.07 -8.61
C THR A 33 4.89 -4.19 -8.81
N GLY A 34 3.74 -4.69 -8.41
CA GLY A 34 2.52 -3.92 -8.39
C GLY A 34 2.63 -2.73 -7.43
N ILE A 35 1.81 -2.67 -6.42
CA ILE A 35 1.76 -1.55 -5.48
C ILE A 35 2.70 -1.80 -4.31
N VAL A 36 3.49 -0.81 -3.93
CA VAL A 36 4.24 -0.78 -2.67
C VAL A 36 3.71 0.35 -1.82
N ILE A 37 3.34 0.03 -0.60
CA ILE A 37 2.76 0.96 0.35
C ILE A 37 3.64 1.01 1.58
N TRP A 38 4.07 2.20 1.98
CA TRP A 38 4.76 2.40 3.24
C TRP A 38 4.44 3.75 3.87
N ALA A 39 4.52 3.80 5.19
CA ALA A 39 4.45 5.04 5.95
C ALA A 39 5.80 5.29 6.64
N THR A 40 6.29 6.52 6.59
CA THR A 40 7.54 6.93 7.23
C THR A 40 7.31 8.06 8.24
N GLN A 41 7.99 7.95 9.35
CA GLN A 41 8.33 8.96 10.38
C GLN A 41 7.24 9.82 11.04
N TYR A 42 7.31 9.85 12.35
CA TYR A 42 6.68 10.70 13.38
C TYR A 42 5.25 10.35 13.80
N THR A 43 5.14 10.02 15.10
CA THR A 43 3.90 9.85 15.90
C THR A 43 2.79 8.99 15.29
N ASN A 44 2.06 8.25 16.09
CA ASN A 44 0.94 7.36 15.76
C ASN A 44 0.09 7.82 14.56
N THR A 45 0.59 7.59 13.37
CA THR A 45 -0.10 7.94 12.13
C THR A 45 -0.68 6.70 11.51
N VAL A 46 -1.87 6.80 11.00
CA VAL A 46 -2.61 5.72 10.39
C VAL A 46 -2.88 6.03 8.94
N PHE A 47 -2.60 5.04 8.13
CA PHE A 47 -2.81 5.04 6.72
C PHE A 47 -3.89 4.00 6.41
N GLN A 48 -4.95 4.41 5.79
CA GLN A 48 -6.07 3.55 5.43
C GLN A 48 -6.14 3.41 3.93
N ILE A 49 -6.29 2.18 3.47
CA ILE A 49 -6.49 1.87 2.06
C ILE A 49 -7.76 1.05 1.95
N ASP A 50 -8.56 1.43 0.99
CA ASP A 50 -9.72 0.70 0.54
C ASP A 50 -9.64 0.60 -0.97
N ASN A 51 -10.04 -0.55 -1.52
CA ASN A 51 -10.19 -0.73 -2.94
C ASN A 51 -8.91 -0.52 -3.76
N VAL A 52 -8.02 -1.52 -3.73
CA VAL A 52 -6.92 -1.63 -4.70
C VAL A 52 -7.38 -2.55 -5.82
N ARG A 53 -7.38 -2.07 -7.06
CA ARG A 53 -7.84 -2.82 -8.24
C ARG A 53 -6.78 -2.89 -9.30
N TRP A 54 -6.58 -4.08 -9.82
CA TRP A 54 -5.75 -4.30 -11.00
C TRP A 54 -6.21 -5.50 -11.85
N GLU A 55 -5.57 -5.65 -13.03
CA GLU A 55 -5.90 -6.67 -14.03
C GLU A 55 -4.72 -7.60 -14.37
N ASP A 56 -4.87 -8.92 -14.00
CA ASP A 56 -4.14 -10.16 -14.38
C ASP A 56 -2.70 -10.45 -13.87
N ILE A 57 -2.31 -11.59 -13.45
CA ILE A 57 -2.23 -13.04 -13.23
C ILE A 57 -1.15 -13.49 -12.19
N ASP A 58 -1.54 -14.46 -11.35
CA ASP A 58 -0.85 -15.47 -10.48
C ASP A 58 0.48 -15.27 -9.72
N GLY A 59 0.51 -15.78 -8.57
CA GLY A 59 0.73 -15.84 -7.18
C GLY A 59 1.79 -16.73 -6.51
N GLY A 60 1.89 -16.71 -5.16
CA GLY A 60 2.61 -17.60 -4.24
C GLY A 60 3.17 -17.01 -2.91
N GLY A 61 2.80 -17.55 -1.76
CA GLY A 61 2.77 -16.98 -0.41
C GLY A 61 3.95 -17.03 0.61
N THR A 62 3.78 -16.40 1.78
CA THR A 62 4.70 -16.31 2.95
C THR A 62 3.97 -16.22 4.31
N THR A 63 4.69 -16.41 5.44
CA THR A 63 4.16 -16.43 6.83
C THR A 63 4.07 -15.04 7.47
N VAL A 64 3.03 -14.77 8.27
CA VAL A 64 2.66 -13.49 8.87
C VAL A 64 2.79 -13.51 10.41
N GLU A 65 3.26 -12.42 11.04
CA GLU A 65 3.24 -12.20 12.49
C GLU A 65 1.86 -11.65 12.92
N GLU A 66 1.42 -11.94 14.15
CA GLU A 66 0.14 -11.42 14.67
C GLU A 66 0.10 -9.87 14.74
N PRO A 67 -1.06 -9.25 14.46
CA PRO A 67 -1.27 -7.82 14.66
C PRO A 67 -0.96 -7.39 16.11
N PRO A 68 -0.64 -6.11 16.34
CA PRO A 68 -0.49 -5.61 17.70
C PRO A 68 -1.80 -5.79 18.49
N ALA A 69 -1.67 -6.10 19.78
CA ALA A 69 -2.83 -6.19 20.67
C ALA A 69 -3.71 -4.94 20.54
N ASP A 70 -5.02 -5.13 20.62
CA ASP A 70 -5.98 -4.02 20.56
C ASP A 70 -5.69 -3.03 21.70
N ASP A 71 -5.16 -1.87 21.35
CA ASP A 71 -4.84 -0.79 22.28
C ASP A 71 -6.00 0.20 22.44
N GLY A 72 -7.20 -0.19 21.97
CA GLY A 72 -8.40 0.64 22.00
C GLY A 72 -8.43 1.74 20.96
N TRP A 73 -7.46 1.75 20.02
CA TRP A 73 -7.49 2.70 18.91
C TRP A 73 -8.66 2.38 17.96
N VAL A 74 -9.49 3.38 17.74
CA VAL A 74 -10.67 3.26 16.86
C VAL A 74 -10.34 3.89 15.51
N ILE A 75 -10.65 3.17 14.42
CA ILE A 75 -10.58 3.73 13.08
C ILE A 75 -11.62 4.85 12.97
N PRO A 76 -11.21 6.10 12.73
CA PRO A 76 -12.17 7.16 12.55
C PRO A 76 -13.05 6.90 11.32
N LEU A 77 -14.37 7.00 11.47
CA LEU A 77 -15.29 6.91 10.35
C LEU A 77 -15.26 8.23 9.56
N PHE A 78 -15.01 8.14 8.28
CA PHE A 78 -14.98 9.30 7.39
C PHE A 78 -15.88 9.06 6.18
N SER A 79 -16.59 10.09 5.77
CA SER A 79 -17.20 10.18 4.45
C SER A 79 -16.19 10.74 3.46
N GLY A 80 -16.23 10.30 2.22
CA GLY A 80 -15.30 10.78 1.19
C GLY A 80 -15.60 10.16 -0.17
N TYR A 81 -14.61 10.19 -1.05
CA TYR A 81 -14.73 9.64 -2.39
C TYR A 81 -15.01 8.12 -2.34
N GLU A 82 -15.95 7.68 -3.16
CA GLU A 82 -16.19 6.26 -3.43
C GLU A 82 -15.75 5.93 -4.85
N SER A 83 -14.96 4.85 -4.98
CA SER A 83 -14.51 4.40 -6.29
C SER A 83 -15.70 3.88 -7.11
N PRO A 84 -15.81 4.24 -8.39
CA PRO A 84 -16.79 3.63 -9.28
C PRO A 84 -16.61 2.11 -9.35
N SER A 85 -17.70 1.38 -9.50
CA SER A 85 -17.67 -0.08 -9.64
C SER A 85 -17.14 -0.56 -11.01
N SER A 86 -17.10 0.33 -12.00
CA SER A 86 -16.63 0.03 -13.36
C SER A 86 -16.21 1.30 -14.09
N TYR A 87 -15.40 1.13 -15.13
CA TYR A 87 -14.96 2.20 -16.01
C TYR A 87 -15.17 1.79 -17.49
N ASP A 88 -15.62 2.74 -18.31
CA ASP A 88 -15.85 2.49 -19.75
C ASP A 88 -14.54 2.11 -20.45
N GLY A 89 -14.58 1.01 -21.19
CA GLY A 89 -13.42 0.49 -21.93
C GLY A 89 -12.44 -0.33 -21.09
N TYR A 90 -12.72 -0.58 -19.82
CA TYR A 90 -11.93 -1.41 -18.93
C TYR A 90 -12.73 -2.59 -18.40
N SER A 91 -12.04 -3.70 -18.16
CA SER A 91 -12.59 -4.85 -17.45
C SER A 91 -11.79 -5.09 -16.20
N LEU A 92 -12.48 -5.27 -15.06
CA LEU A 92 -11.83 -5.57 -13.80
C LEU A 92 -11.20 -6.95 -13.85
N THR A 93 -9.90 -7.04 -13.57
CA THR A 93 -9.16 -8.30 -13.55
C THR A 93 -8.74 -8.71 -12.16
N TRP A 94 -8.42 -7.75 -11.31
CA TRP A 94 -8.10 -7.99 -9.92
C TRP A 94 -8.51 -6.81 -9.04
N SER A 95 -8.97 -7.11 -7.84
CA SER A 95 -9.16 -6.11 -6.79
C SER A 95 -8.92 -6.74 -5.43
N ASP A 96 -8.52 -5.91 -4.45
CA ASP A 96 -8.56 -6.25 -3.04
C ASP A 96 -9.33 -5.14 -2.31
N GLU A 97 -10.48 -5.51 -1.78
CA GLU A 97 -11.37 -4.64 -1.03
C GLU A 97 -11.14 -4.78 0.49
N PHE A 98 -10.12 -5.55 0.89
CA PHE A 98 -9.73 -5.81 2.28
C PHE A 98 -10.88 -6.18 3.20
N SER A 99 -11.87 -6.91 2.67
CA SER A 99 -13.08 -7.31 3.39
C SER A 99 -12.90 -8.55 4.27
N GLY A 100 -11.72 -9.15 4.27
CA GLY A 100 -11.34 -10.27 5.13
C GLY A 100 -10.98 -9.85 6.56
N THR A 101 -10.41 -10.78 7.31
CA THR A 101 -9.89 -10.56 8.66
C THR A 101 -8.37 -10.51 8.71
N GLU A 102 -7.70 -10.98 7.64
CA GLU A 102 -6.24 -11.07 7.52
C GLU A 102 -5.80 -10.63 6.12
N ILE A 103 -4.58 -10.12 6.01
CA ILE A 103 -3.98 -9.79 4.73
C ILE A 103 -3.82 -11.06 3.89
N ASP A 104 -4.35 -11.05 2.68
CA ASP A 104 -4.22 -12.16 1.76
C ASP A 104 -2.77 -12.28 1.26
N THR A 105 -2.05 -13.27 1.81
CA THR A 105 -0.66 -13.52 1.46
C THR A 105 -0.48 -14.23 0.12
N ASP A 106 -1.55 -14.63 -0.55
CA ASP A 106 -1.51 -15.07 -1.94
C ASP A 106 -1.41 -13.89 -2.91
N HIS A 107 -1.76 -12.69 -2.45
CA HIS A 107 -1.66 -11.45 -3.21
C HIS A 107 -0.58 -10.50 -2.68
N TRP A 108 -0.30 -10.51 -1.38
CA TRP A 108 0.59 -9.54 -0.73
C TRP A 108 1.82 -10.19 -0.11
N VAL A 109 2.93 -9.49 -0.17
CA VAL A 109 4.20 -9.84 0.48
C VAL A 109 4.63 -8.69 1.39
N TYR A 110 5.09 -9.01 2.60
CA TYR A 110 5.69 -8.03 3.49
C TYR A 110 7.20 -7.88 3.21
N ASP A 111 7.65 -6.64 3.10
CA ASP A 111 9.07 -6.33 3.23
C ASP A 111 9.41 -6.14 4.71
N ILE A 112 10.15 -7.05 5.29
CA ILE A 112 10.50 -7.03 6.71
C ILE A 112 11.95 -6.58 6.89
N GLY A 113 12.19 -5.58 7.73
CA GLY A 113 13.56 -5.14 8.03
C GLY A 113 13.70 -3.68 8.41
N GLY A 114 14.92 -3.29 8.81
CA GLY A 114 15.26 -1.94 9.25
C GLY A 114 16.51 -1.40 8.54
N SER A 115 16.83 -1.84 7.32
CA SER A 115 18.02 -1.41 6.56
C SER A 115 17.96 0.05 6.09
N GLY A 116 16.77 0.69 6.17
CA GLY A 116 16.54 2.05 5.66
C GLY A 116 16.28 2.08 4.16
N TRP A 117 16.26 0.93 3.48
CA TRP A 117 15.80 0.72 2.09
C TRP A 117 16.38 1.71 1.06
N GLY A 118 17.60 2.21 1.29
CA GLY A 118 18.24 3.23 0.45
C GLY A 118 17.78 4.67 0.69
N ASN A 119 16.76 4.89 1.55
CA ASN A 119 16.15 6.20 1.80
C ASN A 119 16.48 6.74 3.20
N ASN A 120 17.35 6.08 3.98
CA ASN A 120 17.63 6.39 5.38
C ASN A 120 16.37 6.34 6.27
N GLU A 121 15.46 5.43 5.98
CA GLU A 121 14.22 5.25 6.72
C GLU A 121 14.50 4.91 8.20
N LEU A 122 13.79 5.56 9.11
CA LEU A 122 14.04 5.44 10.56
C LEU A 122 13.32 4.23 11.18
N GLN A 123 12.29 3.72 10.56
CA GLN A 123 11.47 2.63 11.08
C GLN A 123 12.04 1.24 10.77
N TYR A 124 11.60 0.26 11.53
CA TYR A 124 11.66 -1.15 11.18
C TYR A 124 10.31 -1.57 10.59
N HIS A 125 10.30 -2.14 9.40
CA HIS A 125 9.09 -2.69 8.80
C HIS A 125 8.79 -4.08 9.36
N THR A 126 7.54 -4.29 9.75
CA THR A 126 7.02 -5.54 10.30
C THR A 126 5.70 -5.92 9.64
N SER A 127 5.30 -7.20 9.74
CA SER A 127 3.97 -7.62 9.29
C SER A 127 2.86 -7.15 10.24
N ARG A 128 3.12 -7.08 11.55
CA ARG A 128 2.12 -6.70 12.55
C ARG A 128 1.61 -5.25 12.45
N ASN A 129 2.31 -4.39 11.73
CA ASN A 129 1.92 -3.00 11.51
C ASN A 129 0.98 -2.81 10.32
N ALA A 130 0.59 -3.89 9.63
CA ALA A 130 -0.45 -3.86 8.60
C ALA A 130 -1.46 -4.98 8.87
N TYR A 131 -2.74 -4.63 8.88
CA TYR A 131 -3.84 -5.56 9.17
C TYR A 131 -5.13 -5.10 8.49
N GLN A 132 -6.08 -6.02 8.36
CA GLN A 132 -7.42 -5.70 7.88
C GLN A 132 -8.34 -5.41 9.06
N LYS A 133 -9.13 -4.35 8.96
CA LYS A 133 -10.15 -4.00 9.94
C LYS A 133 -11.26 -3.18 9.29
N ASP A 134 -12.50 -3.57 9.52
CA ASP A 134 -13.71 -2.89 9.05
C ASP A 134 -13.74 -2.65 7.52
N GLY A 135 -13.24 -3.61 6.73
CA GLY A 135 -13.17 -3.52 5.28
C GLY A 135 -12.05 -2.60 4.77
N LEU A 136 -11.02 -2.39 5.56
CA LEU A 136 -9.89 -1.52 5.23
C LEU A 136 -8.56 -2.24 5.46
N LEU A 137 -7.58 -1.97 4.61
CA LEU A 137 -6.18 -2.17 4.95
C LEU A 137 -5.72 -1.01 5.83
N VAL A 138 -5.32 -1.32 7.04
CA VAL A 138 -4.73 -0.36 7.98
C VAL A 138 -3.22 -0.57 8.03
N ILE A 139 -2.45 0.47 7.73
CA ILE A 139 -1.00 0.49 7.93
C ILE A 139 -0.70 1.51 9.02
N ARG A 140 -0.17 1.02 10.14
CA ARG A 140 0.09 1.81 11.34
C ARG A 140 1.58 2.04 11.55
N ALA A 141 2.02 3.29 11.44
CA ALA A 141 3.35 3.68 11.91
C ALA A 141 3.28 4.00 13.40
N GLN A 142 4.22 3.46 14.18
CA GLN A 142 4.26 3.60 15.65
C GLN A 142 5.63 4.07 16.11
N GLN A 143 5.63 4.93 17.14
CA GLN A 143 6.85 5.26 17.87
C GLN A 143 7.04 4.22 18.96
N GLU A 144 7.93 3.29 18.72
CA GLU A 144 8.29 2.22 19.66
C GLU A 144 9.72 1.74 19.40
N ALA A 145 10.38 1.27 20.43
CA ALA A 145 11.70 0.65 20.30
C ALA A 145 11.55 -0.81 19.82
N TYR A 146 12.05 -1.10 18.62
CA TYR A 146 12.02 -2.44 18.06
C TYR A 146 13.26 -2.73 17.20
N LYS A 147 13.98 -3.81 17.51
CA LYS A 147 15.18 -4.28 16.77
C LYS A 147 16.18 -3.17 16.42
N GLY A 148 16.46 -2.27 17.37
CA GLY A 148 17.43 -1.17 17.22
C GLY A 148 16.90 0.05 16.45
N LYS A 149 15.61 0.12 16.15
CA LYS A 149 14.91 1.28 15.61
C LYS A 149 13.97 1.86 16.67
N ASN A 150 13.61 3.13 16.51
CA ASN A 150 12.69 3.85 17.42
C ASN A 150 11.27 3.97 16.85
N TYR A 151 11.04 3.40 15.68
CA TYR A 151 9.76 3.41 14.98
C TYR A 151 9.54 2.07 14.30
N THR A 152 8.28 1.68 14.18
CA THR A 152 7.85 0.57 13.34
C THR A 152 6.79 1.03 12.35
N ALA A 153 6.70 0.34 11.22
CA ALA A 153 5.68 0.54 10.21
C ALA A 153 5.50 -0.77 9.42
N SER A 154 4.73 -0.75 8.36
CA SER A 154 4.68 -1.86 7.42
C SER A 154 4.92 -1.39 5.99
N ARG A 155 5.40 -2.32 5.17
CA ARG A 155 5.60 -2.18 3.75
C ARG A 155 5.09 -3.44 3.07
N LEU A 156 4.06 -3.28 2.26
CA LEU A 156 3.41 -4.34 1.51
C LEU A 156 3.68 -4.17 0.02
N LYS A 157 3.78 -5.27 -0.69
CA LYS A 157 3.98 -5.30 -2.15
C LYS A 157 3.33 -6.53 -2.77
N THR A 158 3.00 -6.45 -4.03
CA THR A 158 2.49 -7.57 -4.82
C THR A 158 3.58 -8.27 -5.64
N GLN A 159 4.86 -8.00 -5.36
CA GLN A 159 6.01 -8.57 -6.08
C GLN A 159 5.99 -10.09 -6.06
N GLY A 160 6.10 -10.71 -7.25
CA GLY A 160 6.04 -12.16 -7.39
C GLY A 160 4.64 -12.77 -7.24
N LYS A 161 3.62 -11.95 -7.04
CA LYS A 161 2.22 -12.34 -6.82
C LYS A 161 1.32 -11.82 -7.92
N GLN A 162 1.30 -10.52 -8.13
CA GLN A 162 0.51 -9.85 -9.15
C GLN A 162 1.43 -9.04 -10.07
N ASN A 163 1.29 -9.26 -11.37
CA ASN A 163 2.05 -8.59 -12.43
C ASN A 163 1.12 -8.00 -13.46
N PHE A 164 1.42 -6.80 -13.91
CA PHE A 164 0.54 -6.07 -14.80
C PHE A 164 1.35 -5.41 -15.92
N LYS A 165 0.82 -5.38 -17.13
CA LYS A 165 1.52 -4.82 -18.27
C LYS A 165 0.86 -3.57 -18.86
N TYR A 166 -0.46 -3.56 -18.91
CA TYR A 166 -1.27 -2.46 -19.41
C TYR A 166 -2.52 -2.33 -18.55
N GLY A 167 -3.12 -1.17 -18.53
CA GLY A 167 -4.40 -0.98 -17.87
C GLY A 167 -4.46 0.23 -16.96
N ARG A 168 -5.42 0.21 -16.07
CA ARG A 168 -5.73 1.24 -15.09
C ARG A 168 -5.61 0.68 -13.67
N ILE A 169 -5.04 1.46 -12.77
CA ILE A 169 -4.97 1.16 -11.33
C ILE A 169 -5.75 2.23 -10.60
N ASP A 170 -6.64 1.80 -9.74
CA ASP A 170 -7.32 2.66 -8.81
C ASP A 170 -7.01 2.22 -7.39
N VAL A 171 -6.61 3.17 -6.56
CA VAL A 171 -6.38 2.96 -5.13
C VAL A 171 -7.15 4.04 -4.38
N ARG A 172 -8.11 3.63 -3.57
CA ARG A 172 -8.75 4.52 -2.62
C ARG A 172 -7.98 4.50 -1.31
N ALA A 173 -7.45 5.63 -0.91
CA ALA A 173 -6.60 5.71 0.27
C ALA A 173 -6.90 6.95 1.10
N ARG A 174 -6.72 6.83 2.41
CA ARG A 174 -6.63 7.96 3.31
C ARG A 174 -5.21 8.06 3.82
N LEU A 175 -4.58 9.19 3.56
CA LEU A 175 -3.18 9.42 3.89
C LEU A 175 -3.05 10.20 5.21
N PRO A 176 -2.03 9.89 6.04
CA PRO A 176 -1.72 10.68 7.20
C PRO A 176 -1.09 12.01 6.81
N GLU A 177 -1.31 13.04 7.62
CA GLU A 177 -0.68 14.34 7.50
C GLU A 177 0.37 14.57 8.58
N GLY A 178 1.41 15.35 8.27
CA GLY A 178 2.43 15.76 9.22
C GLY A 178 3.81 15.95 8.61
N ALA A 179 4.65 16.72 9.31
CA ALA A 179 6.03 16.93 8.89
C ALA A 179 6.84 15.62 8.99
N GLY A 180 7.52 15.25 7.92
CA GLY A 180 8.33 14.04 7.86
C GLY A 180 7.57 12.74 7.61
N ILE A 181 6.25 12.80 7.42
CA ILE A 181 5.43 11.65 7.00
C ILE A 181 5.54 11.50 5.48
N TRP A 182 5.77 10.27 5.03
CA TRP A 182 5.91 9.98 3.60
C TRP A 182 5.15 8.68 3.25
N PRO A 183 3.82 8.71 3.19
CA PRO A 183 3.06 7.60 2.65
C PRO A 183 3.32 7.50 1.15
N ALA A 184 3.49 6.30 0.62
CA ALA A 184 3.80 6.10 -0.79
C ALA A 184 3.06 4.91 -1.37
N LEU A 185 2.44 5.15 -2.54
CA LEU A 185 1.90 4.15 -3.45
C LEU A 185 2.75 4.22 -4.72
N TRP A 186 3.39 3.12 -5.12
CA TRP A 186 4.30 3.14 -6.26
C TRP A 186 4.50 1.76 -6.87
N MET A 187 5.09 1.71 -8.04
CA MET A 187 5.35 0.48 -8.79
C MET A 187 6.77 0.46 -9.32
N LEU A 188 7.29 -0.72 -9.54
CA LEU A 188 8.58 -0.98 -10.18
C LEU A 188 8.44 -1.99 -11.32
N GLY A 189 9.34 -1.88 -12.29
CA GLY A 189 9.49 -2.90 -13.33
C GLY A 189 10.05 -4.21 -12.75
N LYS A 190 9.74 -5.34 -13.39
CA LYS A 190 10.17 -6.68 -12.97
C LYS A 190 11.68 -6.89 -12.96
N ASN A 191 12.40 -6.08 -13.69
CA ASN A 191 13.84 -6.20 -13.92
C ASN A 191 14.68 -5.18 -13.11
N ILE A 192 14.10 -4.60 -12.06
CA ILE A 192 14.79 -3.68 -11.17
C ILE A 192 15.17 -4.36 -9.86
#